data_9caa57c294d4557f5458930033b8ed16
#
_entry.id   9caa57c294d4557f5458930033b8ed16
#
_cell.length_a   1.000
_cell.length_b   1.000
_cell.length_c   1.000
_cell.angle_alpha   90.00
_cell.angle_beta   90.00
_cell.angle_gamma   90.00
#
_symmetry.space_group_name_H-M   'P 1'
#
loop_
_entity.id
_entity.type
_entity.pdbx_description
1 polymer ?
#
loop_
_entity_poly.entity_id
_entity_poly.type
_entity_poly.pdbx_seq_one_letter_code
_entity_poly.pdbx_strand_id
1 'polypeptide(L)'
;MPKIAVIGGTGYLASLIKNQNKLKNNKFFYLSRKKKSKNYINFSNIEKNKDFFKKFDFIVHLLGPNKSQIEKKIGLIKKKNEITSKICDICINYNIKLIYISSMQVYKNYGKAKINVNSAINLTDSYARSHYEAEKIILKKFKNKDHMFTILRLGNVFGFNKNFNINELSNNLIHDFCKSALKRQKIIVENGKIQRQFIPSHIFVNIINKTINNKILNNSILNVGYKVFNLKEISLL
;
A
#
# COMPACT_ATOMS: atom_id res chain seq x y z
N MET A 1 14.01 19.56 4.28
CA MET A 1 13.98 18.24 3.61
C MET A 1 13.13 17.28 4.43
N PRO A 2 11.94 16.92 4.00
CA PRO A 2 11.05 16.09 4.81
C PRO A 2 11.67 14.71 5.06
N LYS A 3 11.51 14.23 6.30
CA LYS A 3 11.92 12.91 6.74
C LYS A 3 10.71 12.00 6.78
N ILE A 4 10.76 10.90 6.06
CA ILE A 4 9.63 10.00 5.82
C ILE A 4 9.92 8.62 6.40
N ALA A 5 9.08 8.15 7.32
CA ALA A 5 9.12 6.78 7.81
C ALA A 5 8.24 5.89 6.92
N VAL A 6 8.81 4.85 6.32
CA VAL A 6 8.08 3.85 5.51
C VAL A 6 7.88 2.60 6.35
N ILE A 7 6.67 2.38 6.85
CA ILE A 7 6.31 1.20 7.65
C ILE A 7 5.86 0.07 6.72
N GLY A 8 6.45 -1.11 6.91
CA GLY A 8 6.38 -2.20 5.94
C GLY A 8 7.55 -2.16 4.94
N GLY A 9 8.70 -1.61 5.38
CA GLY A 9 9.87 -1.29 4.57
C GLY A 9 10.52 -2.45 3.82
N THR A 10 10.19 -3.72 4.14
CA THR A 10 10.66 -4.92 3.42
C THR A 10 9.70 -5.42 2.35
N GLY A 11 8.50 -4.80 2.23
CA GLY A 11 7.50 -5.19 1.25
C GLY A 11 7.81 -4.71 -0.17
N TYR A 12 7.07 -5.25 -1.15
CA TYR A 12 7.24 -4.93 -2.57
C TYR A 12 7.11 -3.43 -2.86
N LEU A 13 6.04 -2.77 -2.40
CA LEU A 13 5.83 -1.34 -2.64
C LEU A 13 6.94 -0.47 -2.03
N ALA A 14 7.41 -0.82 -0.83
CA ALA A 14 8.54 -0.13 -0.20
C ALA A 14 9.82 -0.28 -1.01
N SER A 15 10.05 -1.44 -1.60
CA SER A 15 11.22 -1.69 -2.45
C SER A 15 11.18 -0.87 -3.73
N LEU A 16 9.99 -0.63 -4.32
CA LEU A 16 9.84 0.26 -5.47
C LEU A 16 10.20 1.71 -5.10
N ILE A 17 9.71 2.20 -3.95
CA ILE A 17 10.08 3.55 -3.46
C ILE A 17 11.58 3.64 -3.29
N LYS A 18 12.22 2.64 -2.67
CA LYS A 18 13.66 2.62 -2.42
C LYS A 18 14.49 2.67 -3.70
N ASN A 19 14.08 1.93 -4.74
CA ASN A 19 14.89 1.79 -5.96
C ASN A 19 14.63 2.87 -7.00
N GLN A 20 13.45 3.46 -7.01
CA GLN A 20 13.04 4.41 -8.04
C GLN A 20 12.90 5.85 -7.56
N ASN A 21 13.08 6.09 -6.25
CA ASN A 21 13.04 7.45 -5.73
C ASN A 21 14.28 8.24 -6.17
N LYS A 22 14.15 8.94 -7.28
CA LYS A 22 15.20 9.83 -7.84
C LYS A 22 15.15 11.24 -7.24
N LEU A 23 14.14 11.56 -6.41
CA LEU A 23 14.01 12.87 -5.81
C LEU A 23 15.00 13.02 -4.65
N LYS A 24 16.05 13.80 -4.86
CA LYS A 24 17.06 14.14 -3.84
C LYS A 24 16.47 14.89 -2.63
N ASN A 25 15.22 15.39 -2.75
CA ASN A 25 14.60 16.30 -1.76
C ASN A 25 13.82 15.59 -0.64
N ASN A 26 13.73 14.26 -0.61
CA ASN A 26 13.00 13.51 0.41
C ASN A 26 13.89 12.43 1.04
N LYS A 27 13.95 12.38 2.38
CA LYS A 27 14.77 11.40 3.10
C LYS A 27 13.89 10.27 3.65
N PHE A 28 13.97 9.08 3.02
CA PHE A 28 13.18 7.91 3.39
C PHE A 28 13.93 6.99 4.37
N PHE A 29 13.22 6.55 5.42
CA PHE A 29 13.67 5.59 6.41
C PHE A 29 12.75 4.38 6.39
N TYR A 30 13.30 3.19 6.15
CA TYR A 30 12.53 1.97 5.98
C TYR A 30 12.44 1.20 7.30
N LEU A 31 11.23 1.06 7.84
CA LEU A 31 10.97 0.41 9.11
C LEU A 31 10.40 -0.99 8.87
N SER A 32 11.00 -1.99 9.52
CA SER A 32 10.60 -3.39 9.39
C SER A 32 10.76 -4.12 10.73
N ARG A 33 9.96 -5.18 10.93
CA ARG A 33 10.10 -6.07 12.10
C ARG A 33 11.38 -6.90 12.07
N LYS A 34 11.93 -7.13 10.87
CA LYS A 34 13.20 -7.86 10.69
C LYS A 34 14.24 -6.91 10.12
N LYS A 35 15.38 -6.82 10.76
CA LYS A 35 16.52 -6.04 10.24
C LYS A 35 17.18 -6.84 9.11
N LYS A 36 16.95 -6.41 7.85
CA LYS A 36 17.56 -7.05 6.67
C LYS A 36 18.91 -6.41 6.26
N SER A 37 19.17 -5.16 6.66
CA SER A 37 20.43 -4.45 6.39
C SER A 37 20.53 -3.17 7.23
N LYS A 38 21.69 -2.46 7.13
CA LYS A 38 21.91 -1.15 7.78
C LYS A 38 20.85 -0.08 7.44
N ASN A 39 20.18 -0.23 6.31
CA ASN A 39 19.14 0.72 5.84
C ASN A 39 17.74 0.45 6.41
N TYR A 40 17.57 -0.56 7.26
CA TYR A 40 16.27 -0.90 7.88
C TYR A 40 16.34 -0.71 9.38
N ILE A 41 15.32 -0.05 9.91
CA ILE A 41 15.15 0.17 11.33
C ILE A 41 14.14 -0.84 11.85
N ASN A 42 14.51 -1.54 12.92
CA ASN A 42 13.59 -2.47 13.59
C ASN A 42 12.56 -1.69 14.40
N PHE A 43 11.26 -1.92 14.09
CA PHE A 43 10.16 -1.32 14.85
C PHE A 43 9.25 -2.37 15.52
N SER A 44 9.78 -3.56 15.80
CA SER A 44 8.99 -4.65 16.42
C SER A 44 8.27 -4.23 17.69
N ASN A 45 8.77 -3.22 18.37
CA ASN A 45 8.17 -2.65 19.58
C ASN A 45 7.94 -1.14 19.40
N ILE A 46 6.91 -0.79 18.62
CA ILE A 46 6.58 0.60 18.28
C ILE A 46 6.27 1.45 19.53
N GLU A 47 5.76 0.84 20.60
CA GLU A 47 5.39 1.54 21.82
C GLU A 47 6.61 1.95 22.65
N LYS A 48 7.63 1.10 22.72
CA LYS A 48 8.87 1.40 23.44
C LYS A 48 9.74 2.46 22.75
N ASN A 49 9.49 2.71 21.45
CA ASN A 49 10.29 3.59 20.63
C ASN A 49 9.51 4.80 20.09
N LYS A 50 8.49 5.28 20.81
CA LYS A 50 7.64 6.40 20.36
C LYS A 50 8.47 7.66 20.02
N ASP A 51 9.43 8.01 20.86
CA ASP A 51 10.27 9.20 20.67
C ASP A 51 11.12 9.16 19.40
N PHE A 52 11.43 7.95 18.90
CA PHE A 52 12.09 7.80 17.62
C PHE A 52 11.29 8.42 16.46
N PHE A 53 9.96 8.49 16.59
CA PHE A 53 9.09 9.04 15.55
C PHE A 53 9.06 10.55 15.52
N LYS A 54 9.42 11.27 16.58
CA LYS A 54 9.46 12.75 16.65
C LYS A 54 10.20 13.44 15.50
N LYS A 55 11.16 12.73 14.89
CA LYS A 55 11.99 13.28 13.82
C LYS A 55 11.38 13.20 12.43
N PHE A 56 10.20 12.57 12.27
CA PHE A 56 9.57 12.37 10.97
C PHE A 56 8.46 13.38 10.72
N ASP A 57 8.38 13.85 9.47
CA ASP A 57 7.31 14.72 8.99
C ASP A 57 6.15 13.90 8.44
N PHE A 58 6.44 12.70 7.91
CA PHE A 58 5.47 11.79 7.30
C PHE A 58 5.69 10.34 7.71
N ILE A 59 4.59 9.60 7.81
CA ILE A 59 4.58 8.15 7.84
C ILE A 59 3.85 7.63 6.61
N VAL A 60 4.54 6.82 5.79
CA VAL A 60 3.93 6.04 4.70
C VAL A 60 3.68 4.63 5.23
N HIS A 61 2.41 4.31 5.45
CA HIS A 61 1.97 3.04 6.02
C HIS A 61 1.62 2.05 4.92
N LEU A 62 2.53 1.10 4.65
CA LEU A 62 2.42 0.03 3.65
C LEU A 62 2.20 -1.35 4.29
N LEU A 63 2.17 -1.43 5.62
CA LEU A 63 2.08 -2.71 6.31
C LEU A 63 0.68 -3.31 6.11
N GLY A 64 0.63 -4.50 5.55
CA GLY A 64 -0.57 -5.31 5.45
C GLY A 64 -0.22 -6.72 4.98
N PRO A 65 -0.94 -7.74 5.45
CA PRO A 65 -0.84 -9.08 4.88
C PRO A 65 -1.45 -9.09 3.47
N ASN A 66 -0.91 -9.91 2.59
CA ASN A 66 -1.55 -10.21 1.31
C ASN A 66 -2.73 -11.18 1.49
N LYS A 67 -3.52 -11.41 0.43
CA LYS A 67 -4.71 -12.26 0.48
C LYS A 67 -4.39 -13.68 0.97
N SER A 68 -3.39 -14.32 0.41
CA SER A 68 -2.95 -15.68 0.80
C SER A 68 -2.50 -15.77 2.27
N GLN A 69 -1.86 -14.72 2.80
CA GLN A 69 -1.47 -14.69 4.21
C GLN A 69 -2.68 -14.58 5.15
N ILE A 70 -3.70 -13.81 4.76
CA ILE A 70 -4.93 -13.65 5.55
C ILE A 70 -5.67 -14.99 5.63
N GLU A 71 -5.77 -15.69 4.49
CA GLU A 71 -6.44 -16.99 4.40
C GLU A 71 -5.75 -18.08 5.25
N LYS A 72 -4.41 -18.03 5.30
CA LYS A 72 -3.59 -19.02 6.04
C LYS A 72 -3.49 -18.78 7.55
N LYS A 73 -3.70 -17.56 8.02
CA LYS A 73 -3.44 -17.23 9.41
C LYS A 73 -4.51 -16.34 10.02
N ILE A 74 -5.30 -16.93 10.91
CA ILE A 74 -6.31 -16.24 11.73
C ILE A 74 -5.64 -15.14 12.58
N GLY A 75 -6.31 -13.98 12.71
CA GLY A 75 -5.85 -12.89 13.56
C GLY A 75 -4.92 -11.87 12.91
N LEU A 76 -4.46 -12.08 11.65
CA LEU A 76 -3.62 -11.09 10.97
C LEU A 76 -4.32 -9.75 10.72
N ILE A 77 -5.63 -9.77 10.48
CA ILE A 77 -6.43 -8.54 10.31
C ILE A 77 -6.45 -7.77 11.62
N LYS A 78 -6.76 -8.44 12.74
CA LYS A 78 -6.76 -7.83 14.09
C LYS A 78 -5.40 -7.19 14.39
N LYS A 79 -4.31 -7.93 14.17
CA LYS A 79 -2.94 -7.42 14.39
C LYS A 79 -2.60 -6.23 13.50
N LYS A 80 -3.02 -6.21 12.23
CA LYS A 80 -2.86 -5.06 11.33
C LYS A 80 -3.63 -3.85 11.89
N ASN A 81 -4.86 -4.04 12.33
CA ASN A 81 -5.72 -3.00 12.87
C ASN A 81 -5.13 -2.38 14.14
N GLU A 82 -4.62 -3.20 15.07
CA GLU A 82 -3.90 -2.75 16.27
C GLU A 82 -2.68 -1.89 15.90
N ILE A 83 -1.86 -2.34 14.95
CA ILE A 83 -0.69 -1.59 14.50
C ILE A 83 -1.12 -0.28 13.84
N THR A 84 -2.16 -0.29 13.01
CA THR A 84 -2.69 0.92 12.36
C THR A 84 -3.18 1.93 13.40
N SER A 85 -3.90 1.47 14.44
CA SER A 85 -4.32 2.34 15.55
C SER A 85 -3.14 2.99 16.25
N LYS A 86 -2.10 2.23 16.59
CA LYS A 86 -0.87 2.74 17.23
C LYS A 86 -0.12 3.75 16.34
N ILE A 87 -0.07 3.51 15.04
CA ILE A 87 0.51 4.47 14.08
C ILE A 87 -0.27 5.78 14.08
N CYS A 88 -1.61 5.72 14.10
CA CYS A 88 -2.43 6.93 14.19
C CYS A 88 -2.14 7.71 15.48
N ASP A 89 -2.03 7.03 16.62
CA ASP A 89 -1.72 7.69 17.91
C ASP A 89 -0.34 8.37 17.87
N ILE A 90 0.66 7.74 17.27
CA ILE A 90 1.98 8.35 17.06
C ILE A 90 1.87 9.59 16.16
N CYS A 91 1.13 9.50 15.05
CA CYS A 91 0.95 10.61 14.14
C CYS A 91 0.30 11.81 14.85
N ILE A 92 -0.74 11.58 15.64
CA ILE A 92 -1.45 12.61 16.39
C ILE A 92 -0.54 13.24 17.45
N ASN A 93 0.15 12.41 18.25
CA ASN A 93 0.97 12.88 19.36
C ASN A 93 2.19 13.70 18.91
N TYR A 94 2.72 13.42 17.72
CA TYR A 94 3.93 14.08 17.22
C TYR A 94 3.69 14.95 15.98
N ASN A 95 2.42 15.22 15.65
CA ASN A 95 2.01 16.04 14.50
C ASN A 95 2.62 15.55 13.16
N ILE A 96 2.62 14.22 12.97
CA ILE A 96 3.18 13.56 11.77
C ILE A 96 2.05 13.26 10.78
N LYS A 97 2.22 13.59 9.52
CA LYS A 97 1.22 13.31 8.47
C LYS A 97 1.24 11.83 8.07
N LEU A 98 0.06 11.21 7.98
CA LEU A 98 -0.11 9.83 7.61
C LEU A 98 -0.50 9.67 6.14
N ILE A 99 0.25 8.90 5.39
CA ILE A 99 -0.13 8.39 4.05
C ILE A 99 -0.38 6.89 4.20
N TYR A 100 -1.65 6.49 4.13
CA TYR A 100 -2.03 5.08 4.21
C TYR A 100 -2.28 4.52 2.81
N ILE A 101 -1.65 3.40 2.50
CA ILE A 101 -1.84 2.69 1.24
C ILE A 101 -2.91 1.63 1.42
N SER A 102 -4.08 1.92 0.83
CA SER A 102 -5.22 1.03 0.72
C SER A 102 -5.31 0.43 -0.69
N SER A 103 -6.41 -0.21 -1.02
CA SER A 103 -6.61 -0.90 -2.29
C SER A 103 -7.97 -0.58 -2.89
N MET A 104 -8.07 -0.47 -4.22
CA MET A 104 -9.35 -0.38 -4.92
C MET A 104 -10.18 -1.66 -4.81
N GLN A 105 -9.61 -2.77 -4.37
CA GLN A 105 -10.35 -4.01 -4.08
C GLN A 105 -11.34 -3.87 -2.91
N VAL A 106 -11.29 -2.77 -2.15
CA VAL A 106 -12.30 -2.44 -1.13
C VAL A 106 -13.70 -2.27 -1.75
N TYR A 107 -13.81 -1.95 -3.02
CA TYR A 107 -15.10 -1.75 -3.70
C TYR A 107 -15.73 -3.07 -4.17
N LYS A 108 -17.03 -3.23 -3.92
CA LYS A 108 -17.82 -4.41 -4.31
C LYS A 108 -17.78 -4.67 -5.82
N ASN A 109 -17.86 -3.62 -6.63
CA ASN A 109 -17.94 -3.71 -8.08
C ASN A 109 -16.61 -3.36 -8.78
N TYR A 110 -15.47 -3.44 -8.07
CA TYR A 110 -14.17 -3.19 -8.68
C TYR A 110 -13.91 -4.11 -9.87
N GLY A 111 -13.69 -3.52 -11.02
CA GLY A 111 -13.47 -4.22 -12.28
C GLY A 111 -14.74 -4.58 -13.05
N LYS A 112 -15.93 -4.19 -12.58
CA LYS A 112 -17.22 -4.47 -13.24
C LYS A 112 -18.01 -3.20 -13.60
N ALA A 113 -17.76 -2.08 -12.91
CA ALA A 113 -18.46 -0.82 -13.11
C ALA A 113 -17.56 0.38 -12.80
N LYS A 114 -18.00 1.57 -13.23
CA LYS A 114 -17.41 2.83 -12.77
C LYS A 114 -17.56 2.95 -11.26
N ILE A 115 -16.48 3.30 -10.59
CA ILE A 115 -16.41 3.47 -9.13
C ILE A 115 -15.91 4.86 -8.77
N ASN A 116 -16.39 5.37 -7.66
CA ASN A 116 -15.92 6.58 -7.00
C ASN A 116 -15.71 6.31 -5.50
N VAL A 117 -15.27 7.29 -4.74
CA VAL A 117 -14.92 7.11 -3.31
C VAL A 117 -16.13 6.69 -2.44
N ASN A 118 -17.35 6.97 -2.88
CA ASN A 118 -18.61 6.65 -2.19
C ASN A 118 -19.25 5.33 -2.68
N SER A 119 -18.60 4.62 -3.62
CA SER A 119 -19.14 3.36 -4.13
C SER A 119 -19.18 2.28 -3.05
N ALA A 120 -20.12 1.34 -3.17
CA ALA A 120 -20.35 0.27 -2.20
C ALA A 120 -19.08 -0.56 -1.91
N ILE A 121 -18.85 -0.87 -0.63
CA ILE A 121 -17.68 -1.57 -0.13
C ILE A 121 -17.89 -3.09 -0.14
N ASN A 122 -16.82 -3.82 -0.44
CA ASN A 122 -16.78 -5.27 -0.40
C ASN A 122 -16.43 -5.76 1.01
N LEU A 123 -17.42 -6.24 1.75
CA LEU A 123 -17.21 -6.78 3.10
C LEU A 123 -17.00 -8.30 3.12
N THR A 124 -17.24 -8.98 2.00
CA THR A 124 -17.13 -10.45 1.90
C THR A 124 -15.70 -10.91 1.64
N ASP A 125 -14.93 -10.15 0.87
CA ASP A 125 -13.51 -10.45 0.64
C ASP A 125 -12.67 -10.04 1.85
N SER A 126 -11.92 -10.98 2.42
CA SER A 126 -11.13 -10.76 3.64
C SER A 126 -10.00 -9.74 3.45
N TYR A 127 -9.40 -9.67 2.27
CA TYR A 127 -8.37 -8.70 1.93
C TYR A 127 -8.97 -7.28 1.83
N ALA A 128 -10.08 -7.13 1.11
CA ALA A 128 -10.83 -5.88 1.00
C ALA A 128 -11.26 -5.38 2.39
N ARG A 129 -11.87 -6.28 3.19
CA ARG A 129 -12.28 -5.99 4.57
C ARG A 129 -11.12 -5.52 5.43
N SER A 130 -9.96 -6.18 5.34
CA SER A 130 -8.74 -5.80 6.06
C SER A 130 -8.28 -4.36 5.77
N HIS A 131 -8.39 -3.91 4.51
CA HIS A 131 -8.06 -2.53 4.13
C HIS A 131 -9.11 -1.54 4.63
N TYR A 132 -10.37 -1.86 4.43
CA TYR A 132 -11.48 -1.00 4.84
C TYR A 132 -11.57 -0.80 6.36
N GLU A 133 -11.33 -1.85 7.16
CA GLU A 133 -11.27 -1.72 8.62
C GLU A 133 -10.14 -0.79 9.06
N ALA A 134 -8.98 -0.86 8.44
CA ALA A 134 -7.88 0.06 8.71
C ALA A 134 -8.23 1.50 8.31
N GLU A 135 -8.93 1.71 7.17
CA GLU A 135 -9.44 3.04 6.79
C GLU A 135 -10.40 3.60 7.85
N LYS A 136 -11.34 2.78 8.35
CA LYS A 136 -12.27 3.20 9.43
C LYS A 136 -11.54 3.61 10.69
N ILE A 137 -10.47 2.90 11.08
CA ILE A 137 -9.65 3.27 12.23
C ILE A 137 -9.01 4.64 12.01
N ILE A 138 -8.43 4.88 10.84
CA ILE A 138 -7.81 6.16 10.50
C ILE A 138 -8.85 7.28 10.55
N LEU A 139 -9.98 7.13 9.85
CA LEU A 139 -11.06 8.12 9.83
C LEU A 139 -11.56 8.44 11.24
N LYS A 140 -11.75 7.42 12.09
CA LYS A 140 -12.19 7.61 13.48
C LYS A 140 -11.15 8.35 14.33
N LYS A 141 -9.88 7.98 14.22
CA LYS A 141 -8.78 8.56 15.02
C LYS A 141 -8.49 10.01 14.64
N PHE A 142 -8.56 10.33 13.36
CA PHE A 142 -8.29 11.69 12.85
C PHE A 142 -9.54 12.57 12.71
N LYS A 143 -10.70 12.11 13.20
CA LYS A 143 -11.89 12.95 13.25
C LYS A 143 -11.58 14.26 13.97
N ASN A 144 -11.92 15.39 13.36
CA ASN A 144 -11.65 16.75 13.89
C ASN A 144 -10.15 17.10 14.02
N LYS A 145 -9.27 16.44 13.25
CA LYS A 145 -7.85 16.80 13.14
C LYS A 145 -7.57 17.30 11.71
N ASP A 146 -7.08 18.52 11.60
CA ASP A 146 -6.80 19.11 10.30
C ASP A 146 -5.52 18.56 9.68
N HIS A 147 -5.59 18.27 8.39
CA HIS A 147 -4.42 18.00 7.54
C HIS A 147 -3.48 16.87 7.97
N MET A 148 -4.01 15.82 8.62
CA MET A 148 -3.19 14.81 9.26
C MET A 148 -3.07 13.51 8.46
N PHE A 149 -3.97 13.21 7.49
CA PHE A 149 -3.89 11.95 6.76
C PHE A 149 -4.30 12.06 5.29
N THR A 150 -3.83 11.09 4.50
CA THR A 150 -4.31 10.79 3.14
C THR A 150 -4.39 9.29 2.96
N ILE A 151 -5.53 8.78 2.48
CA ILE A 151 -5.74 7.38 2.14
C ILE A 151 -5.70 7.23 0.63
N LEU A 152 -4.77 6.42 0.11
CA LEU A 152 -4.64 6.12 -1.31
C LEU A 152 -5.16 4.71 -1.59
N ARG A 153 -6.33 4.57 -2.22
CA ARG A 153 -6.86 3.30 -2.71
C ARG A 153 -6.23 2.99 -4.06
N LEU A 154 -5.20 2.17 -4.06
CA LEU A 154 -4.43 1.87 -5.26
C LEU A 154 -5.06 0.77 -6.11
N GLY A 155 -4.96 0.91 -7.43
CA GLY A 155 -5.05 -0.20 -8.38
C GLY A 155 -3.86 -1.15 -8.26
N ASN A 156 -3.66 -2.03 -9.24
CA ASN A 156 -2.58 -3.00 -9.24
C ASN A 156 -1.25 -2.33 -9.63
N VAL A 157 -0.37 -2.16 -8.66
CA VAL A 157 0.98 -1.64 -8.91
C VAL A 157 1.86 -2.76 -9.47
N PHE A 158 2.56 -2.49 -10.56
CA PHE A 158 3.48 -3.43 -11.18
C PHE A 158 4.80 -2.75 -11.59
N GLY A 159 5.85 -3.54 -11.71
CA GLY A 159 7.15 -3.10 -12.16
C GLY A 159 8.26 -3.98 -11.63
N PHE A 160 9.39 -3.95 -12.31
CA PHE A 160 10.56 -4.75 -11.98
C PHE A 160 11.37 -4.12 -10.84
N ASN A 161 11.89 -4.97 -9.98
CA ASN A 161 12.83 -4.60 -8.94
C ASN A 161 13.93 -5.66 -8.80
N LYS A 162 15.17 -5.29 -9.10
CA LYS A 162 16.35 -6.18 -9.03
C LYS A 162 16.51 -6.86 -7.66
N ASN A 163 16.10 -6.22 -6.59
CA ASN A 163 16.30 -6.69 -5.21
C ASN A 163 15.13 -7.49 -4.66
N PHE A 164 14.12 -7.79 -5.48
CA PHE A 164 12.94 -8.51 -5.05
C PHE A 164 12.86 -9.85 -5.77
N ASN A 165 12.85 -10.93 -5.02
CA ASN A 165 12.70 -12.25 -5.61
C ASN A 165 11.27 -12.38 -6.19
N ILE A 166 11.16 -12.69 -7.47
CA ILE A 166 9.89 -12.87 -8.17
C ILE A 166 9.02 -13.95 -7.50
N ASN A 167 9.64 -14.93 -6.85
CA ASN A 167 8.94 -15.97 -6.11
C ASN A 167 8.26 -15.45 -4.82
N GLU A 168 8.71 -14.32 -4.27
CA GLU A 168 8.12 -13.66 -3.12
C GLU A 168 6.93 -12.75 -3.49
N LEU A 169 6.71 -12.50 -4.79
CA LEU A 169 5.64 -11.67 -5.34
C LEU A 169 4.34 -12.44 -5.60
N SER A 170 4.09 -13.52 -4.88
CA SER A 170 2.83 -14.25 -4.96
C SER A 170 1.61 -13.32 -4.77
N ASN A 171 0.59 -13.50 -5.61
CA ASN A 171 -0.67 -12.73 -5.65
C ASN A 171 -0.58 -11.32 -6.27
N ASN A 172 0.42 -11.04 -7.09
CA ASN A 172 0.38 -9.89 -7.99
C ASN A 172 0.13 -10.41 -9.41
N LEU A 173 -1.02 -10.13 -9.95
CA LEU A 173 -1.51 -10.69 -11.22
C LEU A 173 -0.49 -10.59 -12.37
N ILE A 174 0.10 -9.42 -12.59
CA ILE A 174 1.11 -9.23 -13.65
C ILE A 174 2.34 -10.11 -13.40
N HIS A 175 2.81 -10.19 -12.17
CA HIS A 175 3.97 -11.02 -11.83
C HIS A 175 3.66 -12.51 -12.00
N ASP A 176 2.43 -12.93 -11.68
CA ASP A 176 1.99 -14.33 -11.86
C ASP A 176 1.91 -14.66 -13.35
N PHE A 177 1.42 -13.75 -14.19
CA PHE A 177 1.41 -13.91 -15.65
C PHE A 177 2.84 -13.98 -16.22
N CYS A 178 3.70 -13.04 -15.87
CA CYS A 178 5.11 -13.05 -16.30
C CYS A 178 5.83 -14.33 -15.85
N LYS A 179 5.56 -14.80 -14.63
CA LYS A 179 6.16 -16.03 -14.10
C LYS A 179 5.69 -17.27 -14.86
N SER A 180 4.40 -17.33 -15.21
CA SER A 180 3.84 -18.42 -16.01
C SER A 180 4.43 -18.43 -17.44
N ALA A 181 4.52 -17.25 -18.06
CA ALA A 181 5.14 -17.10 -19.38
C ALA A 181 6.61 -17.52 -19.38
N LEU A 182 7.41 -17.06 -18.41
CA LEU A 182 8.83 -17.46 -18.27
C LEU A 182 9.01 -18.97 -18.08
N LYS A 183 8.06 -19.63 -17.42
CA LYS A 183 8.07 -21.10 -17.24
C LYS A 183 7.43 -21.86 -18.40
N ARG A 184 7.03 -21.18 -19.47
CA ARG A 184 6.26 -21.73 -20.58
C ARG A 184 4.99 -22.48 -20.14
N GLN A 185 4.37 -21.99 -19.05
CA GLN A 185 3.11 -22.51 -18.53
C GLN A 185 1.93 -21.74 -19.13
N LYS A 186 0.75 -22.40 -19.19
CA LYS A 186 -0.48 -21.71 -19.63
C LYS A 186 -0.85 -20.61 -18.66
N ILE A 187 -1.21 -19.44 -19.18
CA ILE A 187 -1.81 -18.35 -18.40
C ILE A 187 -3.31 -18.61 -18.34
N ILE A 188 -3.81 -18.95 -17.17
CA ILE A 188 -5.23 -19.22 -16.94
C ILE A 188 -5.93 -17.94 -16.50
N VAL A 189 -6.93 -17.52 -17.26
CA VAL A 189 -7.77 -16.35 -16.97
C VAL A 189 -9.20 -16.81 -16.80
N GLU A 190 -9.68 -16.94 -15.56
CA GLU A 190 -11.05 -17.42 -15.26
C GLU A 190 -12.13 -16.53 -15.86
N ASN A 191 -11.95 -15.21 -15.81
CA ASN A 191 -12.87 -14.23 -16.38
C ASN A 191 -12.10 -13.08 -17.06
N GLY A 192 -11.89 -13.23 -18.37
CA GLY A 192 -11.17 -12.27 -19.18
C GLY A 192 -11.81 -10.88 -19.30
N LYS A 193 -13.13 -10.75 -19.02
CA LYS A 193 -13.86 -9.48 -19.10
C LYS A 193 -13.65 -8.57 -17.88
N ILE A 194 -13.10 -9.12 -16.79
CA ILE A 194 -12.84 -8.32 -15.58
C ILE A 194 -11.79 -7.25 -15.89
N GLN A 195 -12.15 -6.00 -15.64
CA GLN A 195 -11.26 -4.86 -15.76
C GLN A 195 -10.47 -4.61 -14.48
N ARG A 196 -9.23 -4.21 -14.62
CA ARG A 196 -8.38 -3.79 -13.50
C ARG A 196 -7.61 -2.54 -13.87
N GLN A 197 -7.41 -1.69 -12.89
CA GLN A 197 -6.51 -0.54 -13.04
C GLN A 197 -5.10 -0.98 -12.70
N PHE A 198 -4.16 -0.63 -13.56
CA PHE A 198 -2.74 -0.95 -13.42
C PHE A 198 -1.94 0.33 -13.30
N ILE A 199 -0.96 0.31 -12.40
CA ILE A 199 -0.11 1.46 -12.07
C ILE A 199 1.34 1.04 -12.24
N PRO A 200 2.07 1.56 -13.26
CA PRO A 200 3.51 1.34 -13.36
C PRO A 200 4.24 1.85 -12.11
N SER A 201 5.30 1.16 -11.72
CA SER A 201 6.03 1.45 -10.48
C SER A 201 6.55 2.89 -10.40
N HIS A 202 7.01 3.47 -11.50
CA HIS A 202 7.47 4.87 -11.54
C HIS A 202 6.33 5.86 -11.32
N ILE A 203 5.12 5.56 -11.80
CA ILE A 203 3.91 6.37 -11.54
C ILE A 203 3.54 6.26 -10.06
N PHE A 204 3.57 5.06 -9.47
CA PHE A 204 3.32 4.87 -8.04
C PHE A 204 4.28 5.71 -7.18
N VAL A 205 5.59 5.64 -7.46
CA VAL A 205 6.60 6.43 -6.73
C VAL A 205 6.37 7.93 -6.89
N ASN A 206 6.00 8.37 -8.09
CA ASN A 206 5.64 9.77 -8.37
C ASN A 206 4.43 10.23 -7.56
N ILE A 207 3.39 9.39 -7.42
CA ILE A 207 2.21 9.68 -6.61
C ILE A 207 2.59 9.86 -5.15
N ILE A 208 3.40 8.96 -4.57
CA ILE A 208 3.89 9.11 -3.20
C ILE A 208 4.63 10.44 -3.01
N ASN A 209 5.52 10.79 -3.92
CA ASN A 209 6.27 12.04 -3.85
C ASN A 209 5.36 13.27 -4.00
N LYS A 210 4.39 13.26 -4.91
CA LYS A 210 3.40 14.33 -5.04
C LYS A 210 2.54 14.48 -3.79
N THR A 211 2.12 13.37 -3.18
CA THR A 211 1.34 13.40 -1.92
C THR A 211 2.15 14.02 -0.78
N ILE A 212 3.45 13.72 -0.67
CA ILE A 212 4.35 14.30 0.33
C ILE A 212 4.51 15.81 0.11
N ASN A 213 4.70 16.24 -1.14
CA ASN A 213 5.03 17.62 -1.49
C ASN A 213 3.78 18.51 -1.67
N ASN A 214 2.60 17.92 -1.81
CA ASN A 214 1.37 18.66 -2.11
C ASN A 214 0.51 18.84 -0.84
N LYS A 215 0.44 20.07 -0.36
CA LYS A 215 -0.36 20.44 0.82
C LYS A 215 -1.88 20.30 0.64
N ILE A 216 -2.35 20.10 -0.60
CA ILE A 216 -3.79 20.05 -0.94
C ILE A 216 -4.39 18.66 -0.60
N LEU A 217 -3.60 17.60 -0.53
CA LEU A 217 -4.08 16.23 -0.31
C LEU A 217 -4.21 15.89 1.18
N ASN A 218 -4.99 16.68 1.91
CA ASN A 218 -5.15 16.52 3.35
C ASN A 218 -6.55 16.00 3.70
N ASN A 219 -6.62 15.04 4.64
CA ASN A 219 -7.85 14.41 5.17
C ASN A 219 -8.76 13.84 4.07
N SER A 220 -8.16 13.22 3.06
CA SER A 220 -8.86 12.74 1.88
C SER A 220 -8.65 11.24 1.63
N ILE A 221 -9.66 10.65 0.99
CA ILE A 221 -9.57 9.32 0.38
C ILE A 221 -9.52 9.52 -1.13
N LEU A 222 -8.51 8.98 -1.78
CA LEU A 222 -8.29 9.11 -3.21
C LEU A 222 -8.22 7.74 -3.88
N ASN A 223 -8.96 7.59 -4.96
CA ASN A 223 -8.78 6.48 -5.89
C ASN A 223 -7.60 6.76 -6.80
N VAL A 224 -6.67 5.82 -6.87
CA VAL A 224 -5.44 5.95 -7.64
C VAL A 224 -5.36 4.82 -8.65
N GLY A 225 -5.42 5.19 -9.91
CA GLY A 225 -5.26 4.31 -11.07
C GLY A 225 -4.44 5.00 -12.16
N TYR A 226 -4.07 4.26 -13.20
CA TYR A 226 -3.39 4.82 -14.37
C TYR A 226 -4.06 4.37 -15.67
N LYS A 227 -3.93 3.08 -16.03
CA LYS A 227 -4.62 2.51 -17.19
C LYS A 227 -5.52 1.36 -16.77
N VAL A 228 -6.63 1.23 -17.46
CA VAL A 228 -7.59 0.13 -17.29
C VAL A 228 -7.37 -0.87 -18.43
N PHE A 229 -7.21 -2.14 -18.07
CA PHE A 229 -7.17 -3.25 -19.01
C PHE A 229 -8.12 -4.35 -18.54
N ASN A 230 -8.70 -5.10 -19.46
CA ASN A 230 -9.31 -6.35 -19.10
C ASN A 230 -8.24 -7.46 -18.97
N LEU A 231 -8.55 -8.52 -18.23
CA LEU A 231 -7.57 -9.56 -17.95
C LEU A 231 -7.15 -10.35 -19.18
N LYS A 232 -8.05 -10.45 -20.19
CA LYS A 232 -7.72 -11.10 -21.47
C LYS A 232 -6.67 -10.29 -22.24
N GLU A 233 -6.82 -8.98 -22.33
CA GLU A 233 -5.83 -8.11 -23.00
C GLU A 233 -4.42 -8.29 -22.42
N ILE A 234 -4.32 -8.32 -21.07
CA ILE A 234 -3.02 -8.47 -20.41
C ILE A 234 -2.43 -9.87 -20.61
N SER A 235 -3.25 -10.91 -20.73
CA SER A 235 -2.76 -12.27 -20.92
C SER A 235 -2.21 -12.53 -22.33
N LEU A 236 -2.49 -11.62 -23.28
CA LEU A 236 -2.03 -11.70 -24.66
C LEU A 236 -0.73 -10.91 -24.92
N LEU A 237 -0.30 -10.07 -23.97
CA LEU A 237 0.96 -9.33 -24.00
C LEU A 237 2.13 -10.23 -23.58
#